data_96fc712dd6b966e9774064e7b99aa871
#
_entry.id   96fc712dd6b966e9774064e7b99aa871
#
_cell.length_a   1.000
_cell.length_b   1.000
_cell.length_c   1.000
_cell.angle_alpha   90.00
_cell.angle_beta   90.00
_cell.angle_gamma   90.00
#
_symmetry.space_group_name_H-M   'P 1'
#
loop_
_entity.id
_entity.type
_entity.pdbx_description
1 polymer ?
#
loop_
_entity_poly.entity_id
_entity_poly.type
_entity_poly.pdbx_seq_one_letter_code
_entity_poly.pdbx_strand_id
1 'polypeptide(L)'
;PEHNAYGIDLDPEPMKYGIANHYSKLSDDQKGRMHYIEGNVLHDQEFKSDVTVAFNFSYFIFKKRHELIEYFKKVKTGLNTDGVFFLDIFGGTETGQELVEETEHDNHSYFWDCDKFNPITNECQYYIHFKVGNTKFEQAFSYNWRMWSIAEIREILMDAGFSRVVTFWEGEDE
;
A
#
# COMPACT_ATOMS: atom_id res chain seq x y z
N PRO A 1 -19.90 9.48 11.58
CA PRO A 1 -19.59 9.86 10.19
C PRO A 1 -20.55 9.15 9.26
N GLU A 2 -21.02 9.86 8.23
CA GLU A 2 -22.05 9.37 7.29
C GLU A 2 -21.41 8.85 5.97
N HIS A 3 -20.11 8.51 6.01
CA HIS A 3 -19.37 8.10 4.83
C HIS A 3 -19.44 6.58 4.63
N ASN A 4 -19.49 6.14 3.38
CA ASN A 4 -19.26 4.74 3.01
C ASN A 4 -17.76 4.48 2.85
N ALA A 5 -17.30 3.30 3.24
CA ALA A 5 -15.93 2.85 3.10
C ALA A 5 -15.90 1.53 2.33
N TYR A 6 -15.01 1.44 1.35
CA TYR A 6 -14.79 0.26 0.54
C TYR A 6 -13.36 -0.20 0.68
N GLY A 7 -13.15 -1.46 1.03
CA GLY A 7 -11.84 -2.10 1.03
C GLY A 7 -11.78 -3.16 -0.06
N ILE A 8 -10.76 -3.09 -0.91
CA ILE A 8 -10.56 -4.04 -2.01
C ILE A 8 -9.21 -4.71 -1.81
N ASP A 9 -9.20 -6.04 -1.79
CA ASP A 9 -7.97 -6.83 -1.75
C ASP A 9 -8.16 -8.14 -2.52
N LEU A 10 -7.06 -8.68 -3.06
CA LEU A 10 -7.02 -10.02 -3.65
C LEU A 10 -6.94 -11.12 -2.59
N ASP A 11 -6.34 -10.81 -1.44
CA ASP A 11 -6.15 -11.76 -0.36
C ASP A 11 -7.37 -11.72 0.58
N PRO A 12 -8.15 -12.81 0.68
CA PRO A 12 -9.29 -12.87 1.57
C PRO A 12 -8.91 -13.00 3.06
N GLU A 13 -7.68 -13.38 3.40
CA GLU A 13 -7.31 -13.67 4.80
C GLU A 13 -7.33 -12.41 5.69
N PRO A 14 -6.74 -11.26 5.29
CA PRO A 14 -6.85 -10.03 6.05
C PRO A 14 -8.31 -9.57 6.20
N MET A 15 -9.12 -9.76 5.15
CA MET A 15 -10.54 -9.42 5.19
C MET A 15 -11.30 -10.28 6.20
N LYS A 16 -11.08 -11.60 6.18
CA LYS A 16 -11.72 -12.54 7.16
C LYS A 16 -11.35 -12.17 8.58
N TYR A 17 -10.07 -11.87 8.82
CA TYR A 17 -9.62 -11.40 10.13
C TYR A 17 -10.30 -10.09 10.54
N GLY A 18 -10.32 -9.11 9.64
CA GLY A 18 -10.96 -7.82 9.84
C GLY A 18 -12.46 -7.95 10.15
N ILE A 19 -13.17 -8.83 9.42
CA ILE A 19 -14.59 -9.10 9.66
C ILE A 19 -14.81 -9.73 11.03
N ALA A 20 -14.04 -10.75 11.38
CA ALA A 20 -14.19 -11.47 12.63
C ALA A 20 -13.83 -10.60 13.87
N ASN A 21 -12.79 -9.80 13.79
CA ASN A 21 -12.20 -9.13 14.94
C ASN A 21 -12.59 -7.65 15.09
N HIS A 22 -12.98 -7.00 13.98
CA HIS A 22 -13.28 -5.56 13.96
C HIS A 22 -14.70 -5.28 13.49
N TYR A 23 -15.07 -5.68 12.28
CA TYR A 23 -16.40 -5.43 11.69
C TYR A 23 -17.52 -5.98 12.55
N SER A 24 -17.36 -7.18 13.13
CA SER A 24 -18.36 -7.82 14.01
C SER A 24 -18.75 -6.96 15.20
N LYS A 25 -17.85 -6.06 15.66
CA LYS A 25 -18.04 -5.19 16.81
C LYS A 25 -18.70 -3.85 16.48
N LEU A 26 -18.91 -3.55 15.21
CA LEU A 26 -19.54 -2.31 14.76
C LEU A 26 -21.05 -2.35 14.99
N SER A 27 -21.67 -1.17 15.10
CA SER A 27 -23.13 -1.04 15.09
C SER A 27 -23.69 -1.38 13.70
N ASP A 28 -24.98 -1.70 13.62
CA ASP A 28 -25.64 -2.05 12.36
C ASP A 28 -25.55 -0.90 11.33
N ASP A 29 -25.65 0.33 11.79
CA ASP A 29 -25.48 1.52 10.97
C ASP A 29 -24.04 1.64 10.39
N GLN A 30 -23.01 1.36 11.18
CA GLN A 30 -21.63 1.32 10.72
C GLN A 30 -21.38 0.18 9.76
N LYS A 31 -21.93 -1.02 10.05
CA LYS A 31 -21.84 -2.19 9.17
C LYS A 31 -22.45 -1.92 7.78
N GLY A 32 -23.58 -1.21 7.75
CA GLY A 32 -24.23 -0.84 6.50
C GLY A 32 -23.41 0.09 5.60
N ARG A 33 -22.37 0.72 6.14
CA ARG A 33 -21.48 1.64 5.40
C ARG A 33 -20.08 1.09 5.12
N MET A 34 -19.77 -0.13 5.58
CA MET A 34 -18.48 -0.78 5.31
C MET A 34 -18.65 -1.93 4.34
N HIS A 35 -17.91 -1.90 3.25
CA HIS A 35 -17.99 -2.86 2.17
C HIS A 35 -16.61 -3.49 1.94
N TYR A 36 -16.53 -4.81 2.01
CA TYR A 36 -15.34 -5.58 1.69
C TYR A 36 -15.52 -6.27 0.34
N ILE A 37 -14.57 -6.09 -0.55
CA ILE A 37 -14.60 -6.62 -1.91
C ILE A 37 -13.35 -7.46 -2.14
N GLU A 38 -13.51 -8.78 -2.21
CA GLU A 38 -12.46 -9.66 -2.70
C GLU A 38 -12.34 -9.47 -4.21
N GLY A 39 -11.26 -8.82 -4.66
CA GLY A 39 -11.14 -8.49 -6.07
C GLY A 39 -9.83 -7.82 -6.45
N ASN A 40 -9.62 -7.72 -7.76
CA ASN A 40 -8.46 -7.06 -8.33
C ASN A 40 -8.73 -5.57 -8.51
N VAL A 41 -7.84 -4.73 -7.98
CA VAL A 41 -7.90 -3.26 -8.12
C VAL A 41 -7.83 -2.77 -9.57
N LEU A 42 -7.40 -3.63 -10.51
CA LEU A 42 -7.40 -3.34 -11.95
C LEU A 42 -8.77 -3.52 -12.61
N HIS A 43 -9.73 -4.15 -11.92
CA HIS A 43 -11.08 -4.30 -12.43
C HIS A 43 -11.90 -3.03 -12.15
N ASP A 44 -12.88 -2.76 -13.03
CA ASP A 44 -13.81 -1.66 -12.84
C ASP A 44 -14.70 -1.92 -11.62
N GLN A 45 -14.92 -0.89 -10.83
CA GLN A 45 -15.80 -0.92 -9.67
C GLN A 45 -17.15 -0.29 -10.03
N GLU A 46 -18.23 -0.79 -9.43
CA GLU A 46 -19.58 -0.26 -9.62
C GLU A 46 -19.85 1.06 -8.90
N PHE A 47 -18.90 1.51 -8.07
CA PHE A 47 -18.99 2.75 -7.31
C PHE A 47 -17.87 3.71 -7.67
N LYS A 48 -18.06 4.98 -7.30
CA LYS A 48 -17.02 6.01 -7.31
C LYS A 48 -16.78 6.53 -5.91
N SER A 49 -15.58 7.02 -5.66
CA SER A 49 -15.17 7.55 -4.36
C SER A 49 -14.74 9.01 -4.46
N ASP A 50 -14.90 9.74 -3.36
CA ASP A 50 -14.34 11.09 -3.22
C ASP A 50 -12.88 11.03 -2.79
N VAL A 51 -12.52 9.97 -2.07
CA VAL A 51 -11.16 9.71 -1.62
C VAL A 51 -10.81 8.25 -1.87
N THR A 52 -9.71 8.02 -2.56
CA THR A 52 -9.08 6.69 -2.70
C THR A 52 -7.73 6.73 -2.01
N VAL A 53 -7.37 5.66 -1.33
CA VAL A 53 -6.06 5.51 -0.68
C VAL A 53 -5.38 4.22 -1.13
N ALA A 54 -4.06 4.26 -1.32
CA ALA A 54 -3.21 3.10 -1.53
C ALA A 54 -1.99 3.24 -0.65
N PHE A 55 -2.03 2.59 0.52
CA PHE A 55 -0.98 2.67 1.53
C PHE A 55 -0.14 1.40 1.58
N ASN A 56 0.93 1.45 2.39
CA ASN A 56 1.95 0.41 2.54
C ASN A 56 2.60 0.04 1.20
N PHE A 57 2.80 1.05 0.34
CA PHE A 57 3.51 0.89 -0.94
C PHE A 57 2.92 -0.24 -1.81
N SER A 58 1.66 -0.58 -1.63
CA SER A 58 1.00 -1.73 -2.25
C SER A 58 1.10 -1.75 -3.77
N TYR A 59 1.20 -0.59 -4.40
CA TYR A 59 1.36 -0.44 -5.86
C TYR A 59 2.79 -0.75 -6.36
N PHE A 60 3.78 -0.96 -5.49
CA PHE A 60 5.14 -1.37 -5.89
C PHE A 60 5.19 -2.77 -6.52
N ILE A 61 4.13 -3.56 -6.39
CA ILE A 61 3.95 -4.82 -7.11
C ILE A 61 3.91 -4.63 -8.64
N PHE A 62 3.48 -3.46 -9.13
CA PHE A 62 3.48 -3.12 -10.54
C PHE A 62 4.89 -2.71 -10.98
N LYS A 63 5.65 -3.67 -11.49
CA LYS A 63 7.06 -3.48 -11.85
C LYS A 63 7.28 -2.79 -13.19
N LYS A 64 6.30 -2.80 -14.05
CA LYS A 64 6.34 -2.18 -15.37
C LYS A 64 5.63 -0.83 -15.36
N ARG A 65 6.26 0.18 -15.96
CA ARG A 65 5.68 1.54 -16.00
C ARG A 65 4.26 1.56 -16.59
N HIS A 66 4.02 0.79 -17.64
CA HIS A 66 2.70 0.75 -18.26
C HIS A 66 1.64 0.08 -17.36
N GLU A 67 2.01 -0.95 -16.58
CA GLU A 67 1.11 -1.59 -15.60
C GLU A 67 0.69 -0.59 -14.51
N LEU A 68 1.65 0.18 -14.00
CA LEU A 68 1.40 1.20 -12.99
C LEU A 68 0.53 2.36 -13.55
N ILE A 69 0.76 2.77 -14.81
CA ILE A 69 -0.11 3.74 -15.49
C ILE A 69 -1.55 3.21 -15.58
N GLU A 70 -1.74 1.96 -15.98
CA GLU A 70 -3.09 1.36 -16.07
C GLU A 70 -3.76 1.29 -14.69
N TYR A 71 -3.04 0.93 -13.65
CA TYR A 71 -3.55 0.96 -12.28
C TYR A 71 -3.99 2.38 -11.89
N PHE A 72 -3.15 3.39 -12.09
CA PHE A 72 -3.51 4.77 -11.74
C PHE A 72 -4.66 5.33 -12.61
N LYS A 73 -4.78 4.90 -13.87
CA LYS A 73 -5.95 5.22 -14.69
C LYS A 73 -7.24 4.62 -14.10
N LYS A 74 -7.18 3.37 -13.61
CA LYS A 74 -8.32 2.74 -12.93
C LYS A 74 -8.70 3.50 -11.68
N VAL A 75 -7.74 3.85 -10.84
CA VAL A 75 -7.99 4.71 -9.66
C VAL A 75 -8.68 6.01 -10.09
N LYS A 76 -8.13 6.71 -11.11
CA LYS A 76 -8.70 7.97 -11.58
C LYS A 76 -10.13 7.83 -12.09
N THR A 77 -10.43 6.78 -12.85
CA THR A 77 -11.79 6.54 -13.36
C THR A 77 -12.78 6.19 -12.25
N GLY A 78 -12.29 5.61 -11.15
CA GLY A 78 -13.07 5.32 -9.95
C GLY A 78 -13.30 6.52 -9.03
N LEU A 79 -12.65 7.66 -9.28
CA LEU A 79 -12.87 8.88 -8.51
C LEU A 79 -14.06 9.69 -9.04
N ASN A 80 -14.77 10.35 -8.14
CA ASN A 80 -15.71 11.41 -8.46
C ASN A 80 -14.98 12.64 -9.03
N THR A 81 -15.75 13.61 -9.56
CA THR A 81 -15.21 14.94 -9.90
C THR A 81 -14.60 15.56 -8.64
N ASP A 82 -13.41 16.12 -8.74
CA ASP A 82 -12.64 16.67 -7.62
C ASP A 82 -12.20 15.65 -6.55
N GLY A 83 -12.38 14.35 -6.82
CA GLY A 83 -11.89 13.28 -5.95
C GLY A 83 -10.37 13.26 -5.84
N VAL A 84 -9.87 12.81 -4.69
CA VAL A 84 -8.44 12.83 -4.34
C VAL A 84 -7.92 11.41 -4.17
N PHE A 85 -6.74 11.15 -4.70
CA PHE A 85 -5.99 9.93 -4.50
C PHE A 85 -4.80 10.18 -3.58
N PHE A 86 -4.73 9.46 -2.47
CA PHE A 86 -3.59 9.45 -1.57
C PHE A 86 -2.81 8.14 -1.74
N LEU A 87 -1.50 8.26 -1.85
CA LEU A 87 -0.59 7.12 -1.80
C LEU A 87 0.62 7.51 -0.97
N ASP A 88 1.18 6.54 -0.27
CA ASP A 88 2.47 6.68 0.38
C ASP A 88 3.58 6.16 -0.54
N ILE A 89 4.80 6.55 -0.26
CA ILE A 89 5.97 6.09 -0.99
C ILE A 89 7.10 5.78 0.00
N PHE A 90 7.64 4.60 -0.12
CA PHE A 90 8.86 4.21 0.55
C PHE A 90 10.05 4.63 -0.31
N GLY A 91 10.95 5.41 0.25
CA GLY A 91 12.08 5.94 -0.49
C GLY A 91 13.11 6.56 0.46
N GLY A 92 14.27 6.87 -0.07
CA GLY A 92 15.38 7.44 0.65
C GLY A 92 16.72 6.88 0.18
N THR A 93 17.81 7.33 0.75
CA THR A 93 19.17 6.95 0.32
C THR A 93 19.52 5.51 0.70
N GLU A 94 18.83 4.92 1.66
CA GLU A 94 19.12 3.58 2.20
C GLU A 94 18.24 2.48 1.62
N THR A 95 17.16 2.83 0.92
CA THR A 95 16.21 1.84 0.37
C THR A 95 16.78 0.89 -0.68
N GLY A 96 17.93 1.22 -1.26
CA GLY A 96 18.66 0.35 -2.19
C GLY A 96 19.81 -0.43 -1.53
N GLN A 97 19.89 -0.47 -0.21
CA GLN A 97 20.92 -1.20 0.52
C GLN A 97 20.38 -2.54 1.00
N GLU A 98 21.12 -3.61 0.73
CA GLU A 98 20.84 -4.94 1.27
C GLU A 98 21.24 -4.95 2.74
N LEU A 99 20.27 -4.77 3.63
CA LEU A 99 20.47 -4.69 5.07
C LEU A 99 19.22 -5.16 5.83
N VAL A 100 19.42 -5.52 7.08
CA VAL A 100 18.36 -5.90 8.01
C VAL A 100 18.29 -4.86 9.12
N GLU A 101 17.12 -4.26 9.31
CA GLU A 101 16.84 -3.31 10.38
C GLU A 101 15.97 -3.99 11.43
N GLU A 102 16.40 -3.95 12.69
CA GLU A 102 15.62 -4.47 13.83
C GLU A 102 14.99 -3.31 14.60
N THR A 103 13.68 -3.41 14.81
CA THR A 103 12.93 -2.54 15.73
C THR A 103 12.44 -3.37 16.91
N GLU A 104 12.92 -3.03 18.10
CA GLU A 104 12.49 -3.66 19.34
C GLU A 104 11.21 -3.05 19.86
N HIS A 105 10.25 -3.90 20.24
CA HIS A 105 9.01 -3.56 20.94
C HIS A 105 8.94 -4.30 22.28
N ASP A 106 8.04 -3.91 23.17
CA ASP A 106 7.92 -4.47 24.53
C ASP A 106 7.80 -6.00 24.58
N ASN A 107 7.17 -6.62 23.56
CA ASN A 107 6.86 -8.06 23.55
C ASN A 107 7.38 -8.80 22.31
N HIS A 108 7.99 -8.12 21.36
CA HIS A 108 8.55 -8.73 20.15
C HIS A 108 9.57 -7.81 19.50
N SER A 109 10.43 -8.38 18.63
CA SER A 109 11.22 -7.61 17.66
C SER A 109 10.60 -7.78 16.26
N TYR A 110 10.62 -6.70 15.50
CA TYR A 110 10.27 -6.63 14.09
C TYR A 110 11.55 -6.44 13.28
N PHE A 111 11.67 -7.16 12.17
CA PHE A 111 12.81 -7.04 11.26
C PHE A 111 12.32 -6.67 9.89
N TRP A 112 12.86 -5.59 9.36
CA TRP A 112 12.71 -5.18 7.98
C TRP A 112 13.97 -5.55 7.23
N ASP A 113 13.88 -6.48 6.28
CA ASP A 113 15.00 -7.12 5.61
C ASP A 113 14.93 -6.84 4.10
N CYS A 114 15.90 -6.04 3.60
CA CYS A 114 16.17 -5.92 2.17
C CYS A 114 17.15 -7.03 1.75
N ASP A 115 16.62 -8.19 1.37
CA ASP A 115 17.43 -9.36 0.95
C ASP A 115 18.16 -9.12 -0.37
N LYS A 116 17.50 -8.44 -1.33
CA LYS A 116 18.08 -8.17 -2.65
C LYS A 116 17.61 -6.84 -3.22
N PHE A 117 18.53 -6.15 -3.86
CA PHE A 117 18.25 -4.96 -4.66
C PHE A 117 19.00 -5.00 -5.99
N ASN A 118 18.30 -4.79 -7.11
CA ASN A 118 18.89 -4.68 -8.43
C ASN A 118 18.96 -3.21 -8.86
N PRO A 119 20.14 -2.58 -8.87
CA PRO A 119 20.28 -1.16 -9.18
C PRO A 119 20.01 -0.80 -10.65
N ILE A 120 19.93 -1.81 -11.55
CA ILE A 120 19.63 -1.59 -12.97
C ILE A 120 18.12 -1.48 -13.20
N THR A 121 17.34 -2.34 -12.52
CA THR A 121 15.89 -2.43 -12.71
C THR A 121 15.10 -1.82 -11.56
N ASN A 122 15.75 -1.48 -10.44
CA ASN A 122 15.17 -1.12 -9.14
C ASN A 122 14.23 -2.20 -8.57
N GLU A 123 14.33 -3.43 -9.06
CA GLU A 123 13.60 -4.55 -8.45
C GLU A 123 14.25 -4.97 -7.15
N CYS A 124 13.44 -5.30 -6.17
CA CYS A 124 13.89 -5.66 -4.83
C CYS A 124 13.06 -6.79 -4.24
N GLN A 125 13.69 -7.49 -3.31
CA GLN A 125 13.04 -8.50 -2.48
C GLN A 125 13.17 -8.06 -1.03
N TYR A 126 12.03 -7.85 -0.36
CA TYR A 126 11.95 -7.56 1.06
C TYR A 126 11.25 -8.67 1.81
N TYR A 127 11.67 -8.85 3.07
CA TYR A 127 11.00 -9.72 4.01
C TYR A 127 10.72 -8.99 5.32
N ILE A 128 9.66 -9.44 5.99
CA ILE A 128 9.42 -9.11 7.40
C ILE A 128 9.60 -10.38 8.22
N HIS A 129 10.38 -10.26 9.28
CA HIS A 129 10.51 -11.32 10.28
C HIS A 129 10.07 -10.80 11.63
N PHE A 130 9.64 -11.71 12.51
CA PHE A 130 9.31 -11.40 13.89
C PHE A 130 10.10 -12.30 14.83
N LYS A 131 10.39 -11.79 16.03
CA LYS A 131 10.93 -12.57 17.14
C LYS A 131 10.09 -12.32 18.38
N VAL A 132 9.53 -13.38 18.95
CA VAL A 132 8.73 -13.35 20.18
C VAL A 132 9.41 -14.26 21.19
N GLY A 133 9.98 -13.68 22.23
CA GLY A 133 10.83 -14.42 23.16
C GLY A 133 12.00 -15.09 22.44
N ASN A 134 12.08 -16.43 22.50
CA ASN A 134 13.14 -17.21 21.83
C ASN A 134 12.71 -17.74 20.45
N THR A 135 11.50 -17.47 20.01
CA THR A 135 10.98 -17.98 18.74
C THR A 135 11.09 -16.92 17.66
N LYS A 136 11.74 -17.25 16.54
CA LYS A 136 11.83 -16.41 15.35
C LYS A 136 10.87 -16.93 14.28
N PHE A 137 10.09 -16.03 13.71
CA PHE A 137 9.20 -16.25 12.56
C PHE A 137 9.87 -15.61 11.36
N GLU A 138 10.55 -16.42 10.55
CA GLU A 138 11.24 -15.93 9.37
C GLU A 138 10.30 -15.81 8.20
N GLN A 139 10.49 -14.74 7.39
CA GLN A 139 9.72 -14.46 6.18
C GLN A 139 8.20 -14.51 6.40
N ALA A 140 7.76 -13.93 7.53
CA ALA A 140 6.34 -13.84 7.85
C ALA A 140 5.57 -13.08 6.74
N PHE A 141 6.24 -12.10 6.11
CA PHE A 141 5.76 -11.45 4.89
C PHE A 141 6.91 -11.37 3.89
N SER A 142 6.55 -11.39 2.60
CA SER A 142 7.47 -11.35 1.47
C SER A 142 6.97 -10.36 0.43
N TYR A 143 7.84 -9.47 -0.01
CA TYR A 143 7.51 -8.43 -0.97
C TYR A 143 8.50 -8.47 -2.14
N ASN A 144 7.99 -8.72 -3.33
CA ASN A 144 8.74 -8.68 -4.57
C ASN A 144 8.32 -7.45 -5.37
N TRP A 145 9.02 -6.35 -5.17
CA TRP A 145 8.67 -5.01 -5.62
C TRP A 145 9.61 -4.44 -6.67
N ARG A 146 9.20 -3.34 -7.26
CA ARG A 146 10.08 -2.37 -7.89
C ARG A 146 10.02 -1.06 -7.11
N MET A 147 11.17 -0.55 -6.71
CA MET A 147 11.28 0.78 -6.10
C MET A 147 11.05 1.84 -7.16
N TRP A 148 10.12 2.74 -6.88
CA TRP A 148 9.81 3.88 -7.72
C TRP A 148 10.27 5.16 -7.04
N SER A 149 10.92 6.05 -7.79
CA SER A 149 11.25 7.37 -7.26
C SER A 149 10.03 8.30 -7.24
N ILE A 150 10.05 9.33 -6.39
CA ILE A 150 9.00 10.35 -6.35
C ILE A 150 8.83 11.01 -7.73
N ALA A 151 9.93 11.26 -8.45
CA ALA A 151 9.88 11.84 -9.78
C ALA A 151 9.13 10.95 -10.77
N GLU A 152 9.43 9.63 -10.80
CA GLU A 152 8.73 8.68 -11.66
C GLU A 152 7.23 8.60 -11.30
N ILE A 153 6.88 8.49 -10.02
CA ILE A 153 5.48 8.41 -9.58
C ILE A 153 4.70 9.66 -9.99
N ARG A 154 5.29 10.86 -9.83
CA ARG A 154 4.65 12.11 -10.26
C ARG A 154 4.38 12.13 -11.76
N GLU A 155 5.35 11.72 -12.59
CA GLU A 155 5.18 11.64 -14.05
C GLU A 155 4.13 10.60 -14.43
N ILE A 156 4.15 9.42 -13.80
CA ILE A 156 3.21 8.33 -14.06
C ILE A 156 1.77 8.76 -13.70
N LEU A 157 1.57 9.46 -12.59
CA LEU A 157 0.26 10.01 -12.21
C LEU A 157 -0.24 11.03 -13.24
N MET A 158 0.62 11.92 -13.73
CA MET A 158 0.26 12.88 -14.79
C MET A 158 -0.10 12.16 -16.10
N ASP A 159 0.66 11.13 -16.49
CA ASP A 159 0.39 10.31 -17.67
C ASP A 159 -0.91 9.49 -17.51
N ALA A 160 -1.27 9.10 -16.30
CA ALA A 160 -2.55 8.49 -15.98
C ALA A 160 -3.73 9.49 -16.03
N GLY A 161 -3.43 10.79 -16.15
CA GLY A 161 -4.39 11.86 -16.36
C GLY A 161 -4.81 12.60 -15.09
N PHE A 162 -4.08 12.50 -13.98
CA PHE A 162 -4.29 13.37 -12.83
C PHE A 162 -3.84 14.79 -13.19
N SER A 163 -4.65 15.79 -12.85
CA SER A 163 -4.38 17.19 -13.21
C SER A 163 -3.37 17.88 -12.29
N ARG A 164 -3.16 17.35 -11.09
CA ARG A 164 -2.27 17.90 -10.08
C ARG A 164 -1.73 16.80 -9.20
N VAL A 165 -0.43 16.85 -8.92
CA VAL A 165 0.25 15.97 -7.95
C VAL A 165 1.00 16.82 -6.94
N VAL A 166 0.71 16.62 -5.67
CA VAL A 166 1.35 17.31 -4.54
C VAL A 166 2.11 16.27 -3.73
N THR A 167 3.35 16.56 -3.39
CA THR A 167 4.18 15.70 -2.55
C THR A 167 4.27 16.34 -1.16
N PHE A 168 3.98 15.56 -0.14
CA PHE A 168 4.28 15.90 1.25
C PHE A 168 5.52 15.10 1.63
N TRP A 169 6.49 15.78 2.19
CA TRP A 169 7.73 15.18 2.67
C TRP A 169 7.72 15.23 4.19
N GLU A 170 8.06 14.11 4.80
CA GLU A 170 8.30 14.10 6.24
C GLU A 170 9.57 14.91 6.53
N GLY A 171 9.42 15.98 7.32
CA GLY A 171 10.51 16.84 7.77
C GLY A 171 10.94 16.44 9.16
N GLU A 172 12.17 16.80 9.53
CA GLU A 172 12.59 16.80 10.92
C GLU A 172 11.89 17.97 11.63
N ASP A 173 11.29 17.75 12.79
CA ASP A 173 10.85 18.82 13.65
C ASP A 173 12.10 19.54 14.20
N GLU A 174 12.28 20.83 13.84
CA GLU A 174 13.33 21.70 14.40
C GLU A 174 13.00 22.14 15.84
#